data_6a73d3ff6471b336cd0b23fd62e487ca
#
_entry.id   6a73d3ff6471b336cd0b23fd62e487ca
#
_cell.length_a   1.000
_cell.length_b   1.000
_cell.length_c   1.000
_cell.angle_alpha   90.00
_cell.angle_beta   90.00
_cell.angle_gamma   90.00
#
_symmetry.space_group_name_H-M   'P 1'
#
loop_
_entity.id
_entity.type
_entity.pdbx_description
1 polymer ?
#
loop_
_entity_poly.entity_id
_entity_poly.type
_entity_poly.pdbx_seq_one_letter_code
_entity_poly.pdbx_strand_id
1 'polypeptide(L)'
;MSYRGSNGYDHGTPPLTGVLLTNLGTPEAPTAKALRPYLKQFLSDPRVVEVPRLIWWLILNGIILNTRPRRSAEAYSEVWTDRGSPLLYHLLDQVAGVQERLQHSVGPHVMVRGAMRYGNPSIPSVLQDLFSAGVQRLVVLPLYPQYAGPTTGSTFDEVASDFMRRRWLPDFRFIANYCDDPGYINAIATSIREHWQQHGRADKLVFSYHGSPQRYLVNGDPYHCQCHKTTRLVAEALDLGPDDYPVSYTHLTLPTTPYV
;
A
#
# COMPACT_ATOMS: atom_id res chain seq x y z
N MET A 1 27.78 -15.15 -4.93
CA MET A 1 26.65 -14.26 -5.35
C MET A 1 27.24 -13.07 -6.08
N SER A 2 26.74 -12.73 -7.28
CA SER A 2 27.15 -11.48 -7.96
C SER A 2 26.12 -10.40 -7.64
N TYR A 3 26.61 -9.21 -7.24
CA TYR A 3 25.74 -8.04 -7.05
C TYR A 3 25.34 -7.43 -8.40
N ARG A 4 24.11 -6.97 -8.52
CA ARG A 4 23.64 -6.22 -9.69
C ARG A 4 24.27 -4.83 -9.69
N GLY A 5 24.78 -4.37 -10.82
CA GLY A 5 25.34 -3.05 -11.05
C GLY A 5 24.83 -2.51 -12.39
N SER A 6 25.15 -1.24 -12.67
CA SER A 6 24.90 -0.62 -13.97
C SER A 6 26.18 -0.71 -14.81
N ASN A 7 26.14 -1.42 -15.93
CA ASN A 7 27.24 -1.43 -16.86
C ASN A 7 27.37 -0.05 -17.54
N GLY A 8 28.59 0.48 -17.62
CA GLY A 8 28.84 1.80 -18.25
C GLY A 8 28.33 2.97 -17.41
N TYR A 9 28.24 2.83 -16.07
CA TYR A 9 27.84 3.91 -15.18
C TYR A 9 28.82 5.10 -15.30
N ASP A 10 28.27 6.30 -15.57
CA ASP A 10 29.04 7.55 -15.59
C ASP A 10 28.90 8.28 -14.25
N HIS A 11 30.03 8.41 -13.54
CA HIS A 11 30.11 9.09 -12.25
C HIS A 11 29.91 10.62 -12.33
N GLY A 12 29.97 11.20 -13.55
CA GLY A 12 29.66 12.63 -13.81
C GLY A 12 28.15 12.92 -13.96
N THR A 13 27.31 11.90 -14.01
CA THR A 13 25.86 12.08 -14.17
C THR A 13 25.25 12.79 -12.95
N PRO A 14 24.51 13.90 -13.14
CA PRO A 14 23.82 14.58 -12.04
C PRO A 14 22.88 13.64 -11.27
N PRO A 15 22.82 13.74 -9.92
CA PRO A 15 21.99 12.85 -9.12
C PRO A 15 20.50 13.05 -9.39
N LEU A 16 19.81 11.97 -9.77
CA LEU A 16 18.37 11.93 -9.94
C LEU A 16 17.71 11.42 -8.66
N THR A 17 16.60 12.06 -8.26
CA THR A 17 15.79 11.61 -7.14
C THR A 17 14.60 10.80 -7.65
N GLY A 18 14.51 9.55 -7.21
CA GLY A 18 13.35 8.68 -7.44
C GLY A 18 12.35 8.79 -6.29
N VAL A 19 11.08 8.86 -6.61
CA VAL A 19 9.97 8.69 -5.66
C VAL A 19 9.18 7.46 -6.07
N LEU A 20 9.15 6.46 -5.22
CA LEU A 20 8.42 5.22 -5.44
C LEU A 20 7.15 5.21 -4.59
N LEU A 21 6.01 5.40 -5.23
CA LEU A 21 4.70 5.19 -4.61
C LEU A 21 4.35 3.71 -4.67
N THR A 22 3.97 3.10 -3.55
CA THR A 22 3.64 1.67 -3.53
C THR A 22 2.24 1.41 -3.01
N ASN A 23 1.59 0.39 -3.57
CA ASN A 23 0.31 -0.10 -3.06
C ASN A 23 0.31 -1.64 -2.99
N LEU A 24 -0.74 -2.22 -2.38
CA LEU A 24 -0.82 -3.65 -2.04
C LEU A 24 -0.63 -4.53 -3.27
N GLY A 25 -1.39 -4.25 -4.30
CA GLY A 25 -1.37 -5.04 -5.51
C GLY A 25 -2.74 -5.51 -5.95
N THR A 26 -2.78 -5.98 -7.18
CA THR A 26 -3.99 -6.45 -7.84
C THR A 26 -3.63 -7.54 -8.84
N PRO A 27 -4.54 -8.48 -9.14
CA PRO A 27 -4.35 -9.42 -10.24
C PRO A 27 -4.37 -8.67 -11.60
N GLU A 28 -3.84 -9.28 -12.64
CA GLU A 28 -3.83 -8.70 -13.99
C GLU A 28 -5.22 -8.67 -14.64
N ALA A 29 -6.12 -9.54 -14.21
CA ALA A 29 -7.50 -9.62 -14.67
C ALA A 29 -8.38 -10.27 -13.59
N PRO A 30 -9.70 -10.05 -13.60
CA PRO A 30 -10.64 -10.66 -12.66
C PRO A 30 -10.98 -12.11 -13.09
N THR A 31 -9.96 -12.94 -13.32
CA THR A 31 -10.10 -14.33 -13.74
C THR A 31 -9.36 -15.26 -12.78
N ALA A 32 -9.87 -16.48 -12.60
CA ALA A 32 -9.23 -17.46 -11.74
C ALA A 32 -7.76 -17.74 -12.13
N LYS A 33 -7.44 -17.67 -13.42
CA LYS A 33 -6.08 -17.84 -13.95
C LYS A 33 -5.16 -16.74 -13.48
N ALA A 34 -5.58 -15.47 -13.55
CA ALA A 34 -4.80 -14.31 -13.10
C ALA A 34 -4.75 -14.18 -11.56
N LEU A 35 -5.83 -14.59 -10.89
CA LEU A 35 -5.89 -14.56 -9.42
C LEU A 35 -4.93 -15.56 -8.77
N ARG A 36 -4.72 -16.73 -9.38
CA ARG A 36 -3.89 -17.77 -8.78
C ARG A 36 -2.45 -17.34 -8.48
N PRO A 37 -1.67 -16.77 -9.42
CA PRO A 37 -0.33 -16.27 -9.13
C PRO A 37 -0.33 -15.09 -8.14
N TYR A 38 -1.28 -14.18 -8.24
CA TYR A 38 -1.44 -13.07 -7.31
C TYR A 38 -1.69 -13.56 -5.87
N LEU A 39 -2.67 -14.45 -5.66
CA LEU A 39 -2.95 -15.03 -4.34
C LEU A 39 -1.78 -15.85 -3.82
N LYS A 40 -1.04 -16.55 -4.69
CA LYS A 40 0.16 -17.28 -4.29
C LYS A 40 1.22 -16.33 -3.74
N GLN A 41 1.49 -15.22 -4.42
CA GLN A 41 2.46 -14.21 -3.98
C GLN A 41 2.02 -13.58 -2.65
N PHE A 42 0.78 -13.09 -2.58
CA PHE A 42 0.20 -12.44 -1.40
C PHE A 42 0.19 -13.34 -0.17
N LEU A 43 -0.34 -14.55 -0.30
CA LEU A 43 -0.47 -15.49 0.83
C LEU A 43 0.83 -16.23 1.17
N SER A 44 1.87 -16.11 0.33
CA SER A 44 3.20 -16.63 0.66
C SER A 44 4.01 -15.68 1.55
N ASP A 45 3.58 -14.44 1.71
CA ASP A 45 4.29 -13.46 2.53
C ASP A 45 4.15 -13.81 4.03
N PRO A 46 5.27 -13.95 4.77
CA PRO A 46 5.24 -14.25 6.20
C PRO A 46 4.62 -13.14 7.04
N ARG A 47 4.65 -11.88 6.57
CA ARG A 47 3.97 -10.77 7.26
C ARG A 47 2.46 -10.79 7.08
N VAL A 48 1.95 -11.47 6.06
CA VAL A 48 0.51 -11.64 5.83
C VAL A 48 -0.02 -12.88 6.53
N VAL A 49 0.76 -13.99 6.47
CA VAL A 49 0.37 -15.26 7.07
C VAL A 49 1.48 -15.78 7.97
N GLU A 50 1.30 -15.60 9.26
CA GLU A 50 2.23 -16.02 10.33
C GLU A 50 1.97 -17.47 10.77
N VAL A 51 2.16 -18.41 9.85
CA VAL A 51 2.03 -19.86 10.09
C VAL A 51 3.35 -20.54 9.73
N PRO A 52 3.75 -21.63 10.42
CA PRO A 52 4.96 -22.38 10.08
C PRO A 52 5.01 -22.71 8.59
N ARG A 53 6.11 -22.34 7.92
CA ARG A 53 6.23 -22.28 6.45
C ARG A 53 5.88 -23.57 5.73
N LEU A 54 6.32 -24.73 6.27
CA LEU A 54 6.06 -26.01 5.64
C LEU A 54 4.57 -26.38 5.67
N ILE A 55 3.92 -26.18 6.81
CA ILE A 55 2.48 -26.46 6.97
C ILE A 55 1.69 -25.52 6.05
N TRP A 56 2.04 -24.24 6.06
CA TRP A 56 1.36 -23.27 5.22
C TRP A 56 1.54 -23.55 3.74
N TRP A 57 2.72 -23.95 3.32
CA TRP A 57 3.00 -24.31 1.93
C TRP A 57 2.08 -25.43 1.43
N LEU A 58 1.86 -26.48 2.24
CA LEU A 58 0.94 -27.58 1.93
C LEU A 58 -0.51 -27.09 1.82
N ILE A 59 -0.97 -26.28 2.75
CA ILE A 59 -2.34 -25.72 2.76
C ILE A 59 -2.53 -24.79 1.56
N LEU A 60 -1.58 -23.89 1.34
CA LEU A 60 -1.66 -22.90 0.25
C LEU A 60 -1.72 -23.59 -1.12
N ASN A 61 -0.80 -24.48 -1.43
CA ASN A 61 -0.73 -25.09 -2.75
C ASN A 61 -1.74 -26.25 -2.93
N GLY A 62 -2.04 -26.99 -1.87
CA GLY A 62 -2.97 -28.13 -1.93
C GLY A 62 -4.45 -27.73 -1.93
N ILE A 63 -4.79 -26.72 -1.15
CA ILE A 63 -6.20 -26.34 -0.93
C ILE A 63 -6.51 -24.94 -1.48
N ILE A 64 -5.86 -23.90 -0.95
CA ILE A 64 -6.28 -22.52 -1.16
C ILE A 64 -6.16 -22.12 -2.64
N LEU A 65 -5.04 -22.39 -3.28
CA LEU A 65 -4.83 -22.04 -4.69
C LEU A 65 -5.67 -22.87 -5.68
N ASN A 66 -6.33 -23.92 -5.24
CA ASN A 66 -7.22 -24.72 -6.06
C ASN A 66 -8.69 -24.34 -5.89
N THR A 67 -9.08 -23.78 -4.76
CA THR A 67 -10.48 -23.47 -4.43
C THR A 67 -10.78 -21.97 -4.46
N ARG A 68 -9.91 -21.13 -3.91
CA ARG A 68 -10.14 -19.70 -3.70
C ARG A 68 -10.10 -18.83 -4.97
N PRO A 69 -9.27 -19.12 -6.01
CA PRO A 69 -9.16 -18.23 -7.18
C PRO A 69 -10.47 -17.97 -7.92
N ARG A 70 -11.35 -18.98 -8.06
CA ARG A 70 -12.66 -18.81 -8.73
C ARG A 70 -13.56 -17.85 -7.96
N ARG A 71 -13.76 -18.10 -6.67
CA ARG A 71 -14.58 -17.24 -5.80
C ARG A 71 -14.02 -15.83 -5.71
N SER A 72 -12.70 -15.67 -5.63
CA SER A 72 -12.07 -14.35 -5.63
C SER A 72 -12.24 -13.63 -6.97
N ALA A 73 -12.21 -14.35 -8.10
CA ALA A 73 -12.43 -13.76 -9.42
C ALA A 73 -13.83 -13.15 -9.55
N GLU A 74 -14.85 -13.80 -9.02
CA GLU A 74 -16.22 -13.28 -8.95
C GLU A 74 -16.26 -11.94 -8.21
N ALA A 75 -15.70 -11.87 -6.99
CA ALA A 75 -15.65 -10.63 -6.22
C ALA A 75 -14.81 -9.52 -6.90
N TYR A 76 -13.71 -9.88 -7.56
CA TYR A 76 -12.92 -8.90 -8.33
C TYR A 76 -13.67 -8.40 -9.57
N SER A 77 -14.50 -9.22 -10.20
CA SER A 77 -15.30 -8.81 -11.37
C SER A 77 -16.34 -7.73 -11.02
N GLU A 78 -16.86 -7.74 -9.81
CA GLU A 78 -17.85 -6.74 -9.34
C GLU A 78 -17.23 -5.32 -9.19
N VAL A 79 -15.93 -5.23 -8.90
CA VAL A 79 -15.22 -3.95 -8.74
C VAL A 79 -14.37 -3.56 -9.94
N TRP A 80 -14.28 -4.45 -10.95
CA TRP A 80 -13.47 -4.19 -12.13
C TRP A 80 -14.16 -3.19 -13.06
N THR A 81 -13.39 -2.26 -13.62
CA THR A 81 -13.91 -1.21 -14.50
C THR A 81 -13.32 -1.33 -15.90
N ASP A 82 -13.80 -0.50 -16.84
CA ASP A 82 -13.22 -0.39 -18.20
C ASP A 82 -11.76 0.10 -18.16
N ARG A 83 -11.35 0.82 -17.11
CA ARG A 83 -9.96 1.22 -16.83
C ARG A 83 -9.14 0.10 -16.19
N GLY A 84 -9.74 -1.07 -15.91
CA GLY A 84 -9.12 -2.17 -15.20
C GLY A 84 -9.31 -2.12 -13.69
N SER A 85 -8.30 -2.55 -12.93
CA SER A 85 -8.32 -2.53 -11.46
C SER A 85 -8.33 -1.11 -10.91
N PRO A 86 -9.32 -0.72 -10.08
CA PRO A 86 -9.36 0.59 -9.43
C PRO A 86 -8.07 0.90 -8.65
N LEU A 87 -7.52 -0.08 -7.95
CA LEU A 87 -6.30 0.10 -7.19
C LEU A 87 -5.10 0.49 -8.08
N LEU A 88 -5.02 -0.08 -9.27
CA LEU A 88 -3.94 0.21 -10.21
C LEU A 88 -4.10 1.57 -10.87
N TYR A 89 -5.28 1.86 -11.45
CA TYR A 89 -5.41 3.12 -12.17
C TYR A 89 -5.37 4.34 -11.23
N HIS A 90 -5.90 4.24 -10.01
CA HIS A 90 -5.73 5.30 -9.02
C HIS A 90 -4.27 5.49 -8.59
N LEU A 91 -3.49 4.40 -8.45
CA LEU A 91 -2.05 4.54 -8.24
C LEU A 91 -1.39 5.32 -9.38
N LEU A 92 -1.72 5.00 -10.62
CA LEU A 92 -1.15 5.68 -11.80
C LEU A 92 -1.58 7.16 -11.87
N ASP A 93 -2.83 7.46 -11.56
CA ASP A 93 -3.33 8.84 -11.46
C ASP A 93 -2.58 9.63 -10.37
N GLN A 94 -2.34 9.02 -9.21
CA GLN A 94 -1.55 9.61 -8.12
C GLN A 94 -0.08 9.82 -8.52
N VAL A 95 0.53 8.85 -9.22
CA VAL A 95 1.89 8.99 -9.76
C VAL A 95 1.99 10.21 -10.68
N ALA A 96 1.05 10.37 -11.60
CA ALA A 96 1.02 11.50 -12.52
C ALA A 96 0.88 12.85 -11.78
N GLY A 97 -0.06 12.94 -10.85
CA GLY A 97 -0.28 14.16 -10.07
C GLY A 97 0.89 14.52 -9.14
N VAL A 98 1.54 13.53 -8.53
CA VAL A 98 2.74 13.75 -7.70
C VAL A 98 3.94 14.15 -8.57
N GLN A 99 4.13 13.50 -9.73
CA GLN A 99 5.19 13.84 -10.68
C GLN A 99 5.09 15.32 -11.11
N GLU A 100 3.90 15.75 -11.51
CA GLU A 100 3.65 17.14 -11.93
C GLU A 100 3.97 18.13 -10.80
N ARG A 101 3.44 17.90 -9.59
CA ARG A 101 3.69 18.80 -8.45
C ARG A 101 5.15 18.86 -8.03
N LEU A 102 5.84 17.72 -8.02
CA LEU A 102 7.25 17.69 -7.64
C LEU A 102 8.13 18.35 -8.72
N GLN A 103 7.82 18.20 -10.00
CA GLN A 103 8.54 18.91 -11.06
C GLN A 103 8.43 20.43 -10.92
N HIS A 104 7.26 20.96 -10.52
CA HIS A 104 7.08 22.38 -10.28
C HIS A 104 7.78 22.86 -8.99
N SER A 105 7.79 22.07 -7.93
CA SER A 105 8.32 22.52 -6.62
C SER A 105 9.81 22.28 -6.42
N VAL A 106 10.36 21.19 -6.94
CA VAL A 106 11.77 20.79 -6.74
C VAL A 106 12.59 20.70 -8.05
N GLY A 107 11.92 20.86 -9.19
CA GLY A 107 12.58 20.89 -10.51
C GLY A 107 12.59 19.54 -11.25
N PRO A 108 13.27 19.48 -12.42
CA PRO A 108 13.16 18.36 -13.36
C PRO A 108 13.92 17.09 -12.95
N HIS A 109 14.77 17.16 -11.91
CA HIS A 109 15.60 16.03 -11.47
C HIS A 109 14.86 15.10 -10.49
N VAL A 110 13.55 14.96 -10.67
CA VAL A 110 12.71 14.05 -9.91
C VAL A 110 11.92 13.12 -10.83
N MET A 111 11.90 11.84 -10.49
CA MET A 111 11.18 10.81 -11.23
C MET A 111 10.26 10.05 -10.28
N VAL A 112 8.94 10.12 -10.50
CA VAL A 112 7.93 9.40 -9.71
C VAL A 112 7.51 8.15 -10.46
N ARG A 113 7.44 7.02 -9.76
CA ARG A 113 6.96 5.74 -10.29
C ARG A 113 6.03 5.06 -9.29
N GLY A 114 5.09 4.28 -9.81
CA GLY A 114 4.20 3.45 -9.02
C GLY A 114 4.58 1.98 -9.09
N ALA A 115 4.49 1.28 -7.97
CA ALA A 115 4.70 -0.16 -7.93
C ALA A 115 3.68 -0.85 -7.02
N MET A 116 3.46 -2.13 -7.30
CA MET A 116 2.62 -3.02 -6.51
C MET A 116 3.50 -3.94 -5.66
N ARG A 117 3.10 -4.13 -4.39
CA ARG A 117 3.76 -5.12 -3.53
C ARG A 117 3.54 -6.53 -4.06
N TYR A 118 2.35 -6.82 -4.56
CA TYR A 118 1.98 -8.09 -5.20
C TYR A 118 1.40 -7.84 -6.59
N GLY A 119 1.85 -8.59 -7.58
CA GLY A 119 1.48 -8.39 -8.99
C GLY A 119 2.36 -7.37 -9.70
N ASN A 120 1.80 -6.69 -10.71
CA ASN A 120 2.53 -5.80 -11.60
C ASN A 120 1.95 -4.37 -11.62
N PRO A 121 2.80 -3.33 -11.86
CA PRO A 121 4.27 -3.37 -11.92
C PRO A 121 4.88 -3.69 -10.55
N SER A 122 5.82 -4.62 -10.51
CA SER A 122 6.39 -5.09 -9.25
C SER A 122 7.44 -4.11 -8.68
N ILE A 123 7.61 -4.07 -7.35
CA ILE A 123 8.65 -3.25 -6.71
C ILE A 123 10.04 -3.52 -7.31
N PRO A 124 10.51 -4.78 -7.46
CA PRO A 124 11.82 -5.02 -8.04
C PRO A 124 11.98 -4.53 -9.48
N SER A 125 10.94 -4.66 -10.34
CA SER A 125 11.02 -4.17 -11.71
C SER A 125 11.10 -2.65 -11.78
N VAL A 126 10.28 -1.95 -11.01
CA VAL A 126 10.28 -0.49 -10.97
C VAL A 126 11.57 0.08 -10.35
N LEU A 127 12.10 -0.57 -9.31
CA LEU A 127 13.41 -0.22 -8.77
C LEU A 127 14.52 -0.39 -9.82
N GLN A 128 14.45 -1.45 -10.63
CA GLN A 128 15.43 -1.64 -11.71
C GLN A 128 15.34 -0.51 -12.74
N ASP A 129 14.13 -0.09 -13.13
CA ASP A 129 13.92 1.01 -14.07
C ASP A 129 14.46 2.35 -13.52
N LEU A 130 14.14 2.66 -12.23
CA LEU A 130 14.63 3.86 -11.56
C LEU A 130 16.18 3.92 -11.52
N PHE A 131 16.82 2.82 -11.15
CA PHE A 131 18.29 2.79 -11.09
C PHE A 131 18.93 2.78 -12.48
N SER A 132 18.30 2.17 -13.47
CA SER A 132 18.76 2.24 -14.86
C SER A 132 18.66 3.66 -15.43
N ALA A 133 17.72 4.48 -14.93
CA ALA A 133 17.59 5.89 -15.26
C ALA A 133 18.57 6.81 -14.50
N GLY A 134 19.38 6.26 -13.58
CA GLY A 134 20.40 7.03 -12.84
C GLY A 134 19.92 7.58 -11.49
N VAL A 135 18.85 7.03 -10.90
CA VAL A 135 18.41 7.42 -9.56
C VAL A 135 19.47 7.07 -8.53
N GLN A 136 19.90 8.09 -7.76
CA GLN A 136 20.89 7.99 -6.69
C GLN A 136 20.27 8.27 -5.30
N ARG A 137 19.13 8.95 -5.26
CA ARG A 137 18.33 9.19 -4.05
C ARG A 137 16.96 8.59 -4.25
N LEU A 138 16.50 7.82 -3.29
CA LEU A 138 15.20 7.13 -3.37
C LEU A 138 14.34 7.42 -2.15
N VAL A 139 13.15 7.93 -2.38
CA VAL A 139 12.09 8.02 -1.40
C VAL A 139 11.05 6.96 -1.71
N VAL A 140 10.73 6.11 -0.75
CA VAL A 140 9.62 5.13 -0.88
C VAL A 140 8.48 5.56 0.02
N LEU A 141 7.32 5.75 -0.57
CA LEU A 141 6.07 6.11 0.11
C LEU A 141 5.03 5.01 -0.15
N PRO A 142 4.85 4.08 0.79
CA PRO A 142 3.69 3.20 0.79
C PRO A 142 2.41 4.01 0.96
N LEU A 143 1.42 3.77 0.08
CA LEU A 143 0.15 4.52 0.12
C LEU A 143 -0.81 3.94 1.19
N TYR A 144 -0.24 3.68 2.37
CA TYR A 144 -0.94 3.30 3.58
C TYR A 144 -0.63 4.34 4.65
N PRO A 145 -1.59 5.21 4.99
CA PRO A 145 -1.35 6.26 5.98
C PRO A 145 -0.98 5.71 7.35
N GLN A 146 -1.62 4.60 7.75
CA GLN A 146 -1.33 3.87 8.97
C GLN A 146 -0.33 2.73 8.68
N TYR A 147 0.67 2.59 9.53
CA TYR A 147 1.58 1.44 9.47
C TYR A 147 0.85 0.15 9.84
N ALA A 148 1.12 -0.91 9.10
CA ALA A 148 0.84 -2.28 9.52
C ALA A 148 1.94 -3.22 9.00
N GLY A 149 2.27 -4.24 9.79
CA GLY A 149 3.25 -5.26 9.39
C GLY A 149 2.95 -5.88 8.02
N PRO A 150 1.69 -6.33 7.75
CA PRO A 150 1.31 -6.94 6.46
C PRO A 150 1.34 -6.00 5.24
N THR A 151 1.39 -4.70 5.44
CA THR A 151 1.39 -3.70 4.35
C THR A 151 2.72 -2.95 4.27
N THR A 152 2.92 -1.97 5.13
CA THR A 152 4.14 -1.14 5.15
C THR A 152 5.38 -1.97 5.45
N GLY A 153 5.32 -2.87 6.44
CA GLY A 153 6.43 -3.76 6.77
C GLY A 153 6.78 -4.72 5.62
N SER A 154 5.77 -5.32 4.98
CA SER A 154 5.96 -6.17 3.80
C SER A 154 6.56 -5.41 2.62
N THR A 155 6.15 -4.15 2.40
CA THR A 155 6.75 -3.28 1.38
C THR A 155 8.23 -3.03 1.66
N PHE A 156 8.57 -2.73 2.92
CA PHE A 156 9.97 -2.55 3.32
C PHE A 156 10.81 -3.79 3.06
N ASP A 157 10.30 -4.99 3.41
CA ASP A 157 11.01 -6.25 3.20
C ASP A 157 11.33 -6.49 1.71
N GLU A 158 10.40 -6.16 0.81
CA GLU A 158 10.63 -6.33 -0.63
C GLU A 158 11.68 -5.35 -1.17
N VAL A 159 11.64 -4.08 -0.74
CA VAL A 159 12.67 -3.08 -1.10
C VAL A 159 14.04 -3.50 -0.55
N ALA A 160 14.10 -3.91 0.71
CA ALA A 160 15.33 -4.37 1.34
C ALA A 160 15.89 -5.61 0.66
N SER A 161 15.03 -6.57 0.27
CA SER A 161 15.43 -7.76 -0.48
C SER A 161 16.05 -7.42 -1.84
N ASP A 162 15.54 -6.40 -2.54
CA ASP A 162 16.16 -5.92 -3.77
C ASP A 162 17.52 -5.27 -3.50
N PHE A 163 17.61 -4.43 -2.47
CA PHE A 163 18.85 -3.74 -2.08
C PHE A 163 19.98 -4.71 -1.71
N MET A 164 19.68 -5.80 -1.00
CA MET A 164 20.69 -6.82 -0.67
C MET A 164 21.37 -7.44 -1.90
N ARG A 165 20.80 -7.27 -3.09
CA ARG A 165 21.34 -7.80 -4.36
C ARG A 165 22.06 -6.73 -5.19
N ARG A 166 22.09 -5.46 -4.74
CA ARG A 166 22.70 -4.34 -5.48
C ARG A 166 24.12 -4.06 -5.02
N ARG A 167 24.97 -3.69 -5.97
CA ARG A 167 26.36 -3.29 -5.70
C ARG A 167 26.42 -1.93 -5.01
N TRP A 168 25.60 -0.98 -5.44
CA TRP A 168 25.50 0.35 -4.88
C TRP A 168 24.08 0.63 -4.40
N LEU A 169 23.99 1.15 -3.16
CA LEU A 169 22.72 1.51 -2.55
C LEU A 169 22.49 3.02 -2.71
N PRO A 170 21.28 3.46 -3.03
CA PRO A 170 20.95 4.89 -3.08
C PRO A 170 20.93 5.49 -1.68
N ASP A 171 20.99 6.85 -1.60
CA ASP A 171 20.50 7.53 -0.40
C ASP A 171 18.99 7.23 -0.26
N PHE A 172 18.61 6.60 0.85
CA PHE A 172 17.31 5.95 0.99
C PHE A 172 16.48 6.56 2.12
N ARG A 173 15.24 6.93 1.79
CA ARG A 173 14.21 7.36 2.72
C ARG A 173 12.97 6.47 2.57
N PHE A 174 12.48 5.95 3.69
CA PHE A 174 11.26 5.16 3.74
C PHE A 174 10.27 5.85 4.68
N ILE A 175 9.08 6.18 4.16
CA ILE A 175 8.02 6.83 4.92
C ILE A 175 7.13 5.74 5.50
N ALA A 176 7.29 5.45 6.78
CA ALA A 176 6.62 4.34 7.44
C ALA A 176 5.13 4.61 7.73
N ASN A 177 4.76 5.85 7.95
CA ASN A 177 3.36 6.28 8.17
C ASN A 177 3.24 7.80 7.96
N TYR A 178 2.01 8.25 7.73
CA TYR A 178 1.61 9.65 7.68
C TYR A 178 0.17 9.83 8.18
N CYS A 179 -0.22 8.97 9.14
CA CYS A 179 -1.57 8.85 9.69
C CYS A 179 -2.08 10.13 10.38
N ASP A 180 -1.18 11.03 10.75
CA ASP A 180 -1.42 12.31 11.43
C ASP A 180 -0.84 13.52 10.69
N ASP A 181 -0.40 13.33 9.45
CA ASP A 181 0.05 14.43 8.61
C ASP A 181 -1.09 15.44 8.37
N PRO A 182 -0.87 16.75 8.65
CA PRO A 182 -1.94 17.75 8.52
C PRO A 182 -2.50 17.85 7.09
N GLY A 183 -1.68 17.67 6.06
CA GLY A 183 -2.12 17.68 4.68
C GLY A 183 -3.05 16.50 4.36
N TYR A 184 -2.69 15.31 4.86
CA TYR A 184 -3.51 14.12 4.73
C TYR A 184 -4.86 14.27 5.47
N ILE A 185 -4.84 14.71 6.72
CA ILE A 185 -6.06 14.94 7.53
C ILE A 185 -6.97 15.98 6.87
N ASN A 186 -6.40 17.10 6.43
CA ASN A 186 -7.16 18.15 5.73
C ASN A 186 -7.75 17.67 4.40
N ALA A 187 -7.03 16.83 3.64
CA ALA A 187 -7.54 16.27 2.39
C ALA A 187 -8.78 15.40 2.64
N ILE A 188 -8.76 14.53 3.66
CA ILE A 188 -9.92 13.72 4.04
C ILE A 188 -11.08 14.63 4.49
N ALA A 189 -10.84 15.57 5.40
CA ALA A 189 -11.87 16.45 5.90
C ALA A 189 -12.50 17.30 4.77
N THR A 190 -11.70 17.75 3.81
CA THR A 190 -12.19 18.48 2.64
C THR A 190 -13.09 17.63 1.77
N SER A 191 -12.67 16.41 1.45
CA SER A 191 -13.47 15.48 0.64
C SER A 191 -14.83 15.16 1.31
N ILE A 192 -14.84 15.02 2.64
CA ILE A 192 -16.08 14.80 3.40
C ILE A 192 -16.98 16.05 3.35
N ARG A 193 -16.42 17.27 3.52
CA ARG A 193 -17.19 18.52 3.42
C ARG A 193 -17.80 18.71 2.03
N GLU A 194 -17.03 18.42 0.98
CA GLU A 194 -17.51 18.50 -0.41
C GLU A 194 -18.67 17.52 -0.65
N HIS A 195 -18.57 16.30 -0.14
CA HIS A 195 -19.64 15.32 -0.21
C HIS A 195 -20.91 15.82 0.54
N TRP A 196 -20.75 16.36 1.73
CA TRP A 196 -21.88 16.91 2.49
C TRP A 196 -22.53 18.13 1.82
N GLN A 197 -21.75 18.96 1.14
CA GLN A 197 -22.30 20.09 0.37
C GLN A 197 -23.18 19.62 -0.80
N GLN A 198 -22.82 18.49 -1.42
CA GLN A 198 -23.55 17.97 -2.59
C GLN A 198 -24.76 17.10 -2.21
N HIS A 199 -24.67 16.36 -1.11
CA HIS A 199 -25.64 15.31 -0.77
C HIS A 199 -26.35 15.53 0.57
N GLY A 200 -25.98 16.57 1.32
CA GLY A 200 -26.43 16.78 2.68
C GLY A 200 -25.59 16.04 3.72
N ARG A 201 -25.59 16.53 4.95
CA ARG A 201 -24.88 15.91 6.07
C ARG A 201 -25.69 14.72 6.59
N ALA A 202 -25.05 13.55 6.69
CA ALA A 202 -25.64 12.38 7.33
C ALA A 202 -25.62 12.50 8.86
N ASP A 203 -26.50 11.73 9.54
CA ASP A 203 -26.59 11.72 11.01
C ASP A 203 -25.31 11.18 11.66
N LYS A 204 -24.61 10.27 11.00
CA LYS A 204 -23.36 9.65 11.47
C LYS A 204 -22.34 9.55 10.34
N LEU A 205 -21.07 9.77 10.68
CA LEU A 205 -19.92 9.51 9.83
C LEU A 205 -19.21 8.23 10.29
N VAL A 206 -19.32 7.14 9.54
CA VAL A 206 -18.67 5.87 9.90
C VAL A 206 -17.26 5.80 9.35
N PHE A 207 -16.26 5.70 10.23
CA PHE A 207 -14.89 5.38 9.83
C PHE A 207 -14.72 3.86 9.77
N SER A 208 -14.41 3.35 8.59
CA SER A 208 -14.24 1.91 8.36
C SER A 208 -12.80 1.58 8.00
N TYR A 209 -12.16 0.75 8.82
CA TYR A 209 -10.80 0.28 8.64
C TYR A 209 -10.75 -1.23 8.41
N HIS A 210 -9.65 -1.72 7.90
CA HIS A 210 -9.42 -3.17 7.80
C HIS A 210 -9.16 -3.77 9.17
N GLY A 211 -9.82 -4.87 9.51
CA GLY A 211 -9.56 -5.59 10.76
C GLY A 211 -8.17 -6.24 10.79
N SER A 212 -7.51 -6.17 11.94
CA SER A 212 -6.25 -6.86 12.20
C SER A 212 -6.33 -7.73 13.44
N PRO A 213 -5.57 -8.85 13.51
CA PRO A 213 -5.56 -9.68 14.71
C PRO A 213 -5.09 -8.91 15.94
N GLN A 214 -5.79 -9.04 17.06
CA GLN A 214 -5.43 -8.40 18.34
C GLN A 214 -3.98 -8.69 18.76
N ARG A 215 -3.48 -9.88 18.47
CA ARG A 215 -2.08 -10.24 18.75
C ARG A 215 -1.07 -9.30 18.10
N TYR A 216 -1.39 -8.66 16.97
CA TYR A 216 -0.48 -7.71 16.33
C TYR A 216 -0.34 -6.45 17.17
N LEU A 217 -1.47 -5.92 17.66
CA LEU A 217 -1.47 -4.77 18.56
C LEU A 217 -0.66 -5.07 19.84
N VAL A 218 -0.90 -6.21 20.48
CA VAL A 218 -0.20 -6.64 21.71
C VAL A 218 1.30 -6.82 21.47
N ASN A 219 1.70 -7.23 20.27
CA ASN A 219 3.09 -7.39 19.86
C ASN A 219 3.73 -6.10 19.30
N GLY A 220 3.03 -4.95 19.40
CA GLY A 220 3.59 -3.64 19.08
C GLY A 220 3.32 -3.11 17.68
N ASP A 221 2.44 -3.74 16.87
CA ASP A 221 1.98 -3.16 15.61
C ASP A 221 1.07 -1.95 15.90
N PRO A 222 1.41 -0.73 15.43
CA PRO A 222 0.70 0.48 15.82
C PRO A 222 -0.59 0.73 15.03
N TYR A 223 -0.96 -0.15 14.09
CA TYR A 223 -2.06 0.08 13.15
C TYR A 223 -3.35 0.55 13.81
N HIS A 224 -3.81 -0.18 14.83
CA HIS A 224 -5.04 0.16 15.56
C HIS A 224 -4.98 1.56 16.17
N CYS A 225 -3.89 1.89 16.87
CA CYS A 225 -3.70 3.21 17.49
C CYS A 225 -3.64 4.33 16.44
N GLN A 226 -3.00 4.08 15.30
CA GLN A 226 -2.89 5.04 14.21
C GLN A 226 -4.23 5.25 13.48
N CYS A 227 -5.07 4.21 13.34
CA CYS A 227 -6.43 4.35 12.84
C CYS A 227 -7.26 5.28 13.75
N HIS A 228 -7.24 5.05 15.05
CA HIS A 228 -7.94 5.91 16.01
C HIS A 228 -7.39 7.34 16.02
N LYS A 229 -6.08 7.53 15.89
CA LYS A 229 -5.47 8.85 15.78
C LYS A 229 -5.96 9.60 14.53
N THR A 230 -5.96 8.95 13.36
CA THR A 230 -6.50 9.53 12.13
C THR A 230 -7.97 9.90 12.29
N THR A 231 -8.80 8.98 12.81
CA THR A 231 -10.22 9.22 13.06
C THR A 231 -10.45 10.46 13.91
N ARG A 232 -9.77 10.54 15.06
CA ARG A 232 -9.90 11.69 15.98
C ARG A 232 -9.51 13.00 15.31
N LEU A 233 -8.38 13.04 14.62
CA LEU A 233 -7.91 14.26 13.96
C LEU A 233 -8.84 14.72 12.82
N VAL A 234 -9.41 13.77 12.06
CA VAL A 234 -10.41 14.10 11.02
C VAL A 234 -11.71 14.59 11.67
N ALA A 235 -12.16 13.95 12.75
CA ALA A 235 -13.36 14.36 13.49
C ALA A 235 -13.19 15.77 14.08
N GLU A 236 -12.05 16.06 14.69
CA GLU A 236 -11.69 17.42 15.18
C GLU A 236 -11.70 18.45 14.03
N ALA A 237 -11.14 18.11 12.86
CA ALA A 237 -11.15 19.00 11.70
C ALA A 237 -12.55 19.23 11.12
N LEU A 238 -13.52 18.37 11.42
CA LEU A 238 -14.92 18.45 10.97
C LEU A 238 -15.88 18.98 12.05
N ASP A 239 -15.37 19.35 13.23
CA ASP A 239 -16.16 19.75 14.41
C ASP A 239 -17.22 18.69 14.80
N LEU A 240 -16.81 17.40 14.82
CA LEU A 240 -17.66 16.29 15.20
C LEU A 240 -17.50 15.94 16.69
N GLY A 241 -18.63 15.70 17.37
CA GLY A 241 -18.66 15.16 18.71
C GLY A 241 -18.38 13.64 18.75
N PRO A 242 -18.00 13.07 19.91
CA PRO A 242 -17.67 11.64 20.02
C PRO A 242 -18.78 10.69 19.56
N ASP A 243 -20.05 11.11 19.68
CA ASP A 243 -21.20 10.31 19.29
C ASP A 243 -21.47 10.36 17.77
N ASP A 244 -20.87 11.29 17.03
CA ASP A 244 -21.14 11.50 15.60
C ASP A 244 -20.36 10.57 14.67
N TYR A 245 -19.29 9.92 15.14
CA TYR A 245 -18.37 9.15 14.31
C TYR A 245 -18.00 7.77 14.88
N PRO A 246 -18.85 6.75 14.73
CA PRO A 246 -18.48 5.41 15.09
C PRO A 246 -17.34 4.87 14.23
N VAL A 247 -16.45 4.05 14.84
CA VAL A 247 -15.36 3.36 14.15
C VAL A 247 -15.74 1.91 13.96
N SER A 248 -15.58 1.40 12.74
CA SER A 248 -15.82 0.00 12.38
C SER A 248 -14.56 -0.62 11.77
N TYR A 249 -14.34 -1.89 12.02
CA TYR A 249 -13.30 -2.70 11.39
C TYR A 249 -13.95 -3.77 10.52
N THR A 250 -13.82 -3.63 9.19
CA THR A 250 -14.41 -4.55 8.22
C THR A 250 -13.57 -5.81 8.05
N HIS A 251 -14.17 -6.84 7.47
CA HIS A 251 -13.60 -8.18 7.24
C HIS A 251 -13.32 -9.03 8.48
N LEU A 252 -13.78 -8.62 9.66
CA LEU A 252 -13.86 -9.49 10.80
C LEU A 252 -15.16 -10.29 10.68
N THR A 253 -15.12 -11.40 9.97
CA THR A 253 -16.28 -12.28 9.76
C THR A 253 -16.49 -13.30 10.87
N LEU A 254 -15.76 -13.18 11.97
CA LEU A 254 -15.91 -14.07 13.14
C LEU A 254 -16.42 -13.28 14.33
N PRO A 255 -17.49 -13.74 15.01
CA PRO A 255 -18.07 -13.09 16.18
C PRO A 255 -17.21 -13.22 17.45
N THR A 256 -15.90 -13.40 17.31
CA THR A 256 -14.97 -13.75 18.41
C THR A 256 -13.96 -12.66 18.77
N THR A 257 -14.10 -11.45 18.25
CA THR A 257 -13.30 -10.34 18.75
C THR A 257 -14.08 -9.63 19.85
N PRO A 258 -13.64 -9.73 21.13
CA PRO A 258 -14.17 -8.84 22.13
C PRO A 258 -13.82 -7.40 21.73
N TYR A 259 -14.82 -6.54 21.77
CA TYR A 259 -14.63 -5.10 21.67
C TYR A 259 -13.71 -4.67 22.82
N VAL A 260 -12.65 -3.97 22.50
CA VAL A 260 -11.83 -3.25 23.47
C VAL A 260 -12.20 -1.79 23.38
#